data_00e673df8944b717e230645a2268d15f
#
_entry.id   00e673df8944b717e230645a2268d15f
#
_cell.length_a   1.000
_cell.length_b   1.000
_cell.length_c   1.000
_cell.angle_alpha   90.00
_cell.angle_beta   90.00
_cell.angle_gamma   90.00
#
_symmetry.space_group_name_H-M   'P 1'
#
loop_
_entity.id
_entity.type
_entity.pdbx_description
1 polymer ?
#
loop_
_entity_poly.entity_id
_entity_poly.type
_entity_poly.pdbx_seq_one_letter_code
_entity_poly.pdbx_strand_id
1 'polypeptide(L)'
;MKITRQAYAEMFGPAVGDRVRLADTELWIEVEQDYTIYGEEVKFGGGKVIRDGMGQSQRVSAEVADTVITNALIVDHWGIVKADIGIKAGRISAIGKAGNPDIQPGITIPIGAGTEIIAGEGMIVTAGGIDSHIHFICPQQIEEALMSGVTTMLGGGTGPATGTFATTCTPGPWHLHSMLMAADAFPMNLGFLGKGNVSLPEPLREQVAAGAIGLKLHEDWGTTPAAIDNCLNVADEMDVQVAIHTDTLNESGFVETTLAAFKGRTIHTFHTEGAGGGHAPDIIKAVGQANVLPSSTNPTRPYTVNTIDEHLDMLMVCHHLDPAIAEDVAFAESRIRRETIAAEDILHDLGAFSMMSSDSQAMGRVGEVVIRTWQTAHKMKTQRGSLKGDSARNDNFRVKRYIAKYTLNPAITHGISHVVGSIEVGKLADLVLWKPAFFGVKPSLILKGGMIAAAAMGDPNASIPTPQPVHYRPMFGAFGGALVTSLTFVSQAALQNPVVQALGLKKSLEAVRNTRHVKKQDMVHNGALPKIDVDPETYAVRADGELLVCEPAHVLPMAQRYFLF
;
A
#
# COMPACT_ATOMS: atom_id res chain seq x y z
N MET A 1 13.83 4.98 42.67
CA MET A 1 14.89 4.37 41.84
C MET A 1 15.14 5.30 40.65
N LYS A 2 16.39 5.59 40.30
CA LYS A 2 16.69 6.37 39.07
C LYS A 2 16.98 5.40 37.95
N ILE A 3 16.33 5.59 36.77
CA ILE A 3 16.57 4.82 35.56
C ILE A 3 17.06 5.78 34.46
N THR A 4 18.00 5.33 33.63
CA THR A 4 18.43 6.14 32.49
C THR A 4 17.37 6.13 31.40
N ARG A 5 17.32 7.18 30.58
CA ARG A 5 16.37 7.27 29.44
C ARG A 5 16.55 6.11 28.45
N GLN A 6 17.81 5.73 28.21
CA GLN A 6 18.10 4.57 27.36
C GLN A 6 17.54 3.26 27.94
N ALA A 7 17.80 2.97 29.22
CA ALA A 7 17.27 1.76 29.83
C ALA A 7 15.74 1.75 29.89
N TYR A 8 15.11 2.92 30.03
CA TYR A 8 13.65 3.04 29.96
C TYR A 8 13.15 2.71 28.53
N ALA A 9 13.78 3.28 27.49
CA ALA A 9 13.41 3.01 26.11
C ALA A 9 13.64 1.54 25.72
N GLU A 10 14.65 0.88 26.24
CA GLU A 10 14.89 -0.56 26.05
C GLU A 10 13.81 -1.43 26.72
N MET A 11 13.23 -0.96 27.81
CA MET A 11 12.18 -1.70 28.52
C MET A 11 10.77 -1.49 27.94
N PHE A 12 10.46 -0.24 27.56
CA PHE A 12 9.09 0.18 27.25
C PHE A 12 8.95 0.89 25.89
N GLY A 13 10.00 0.90 25.08
CA GLY A 13 10.05 1.64 23.83
C GLY A 13 10.41 3.13 24.01
N PRO A 14 10.61 3.86 22.89
CA PRO A 14 11.01 5.25 22.92
C PRO A 14 9.93 6.14 23.52
N ALA A 15 10.34 7.22 24.18
CA ALA A 15 9.47 8.21 24.80
C ALA A 15 9.39 9.48 23.94
N VAL A 16 8.45 10.39 24.27
CA VAL A 16 8.28 11.68 23.56
C VAL A 16 9.61 12.40 23.43
N GLY A 17 9.93 12.83 22.19
CA GLY A 17 11.18 13.49 21.81
C GLY A 17 12.37 12.55 21.61
N ASP A 18 12.22 11.23 21.81
CA ASP A 18 13.21 10.25 21.38
C ASP A 18 13.16 10.08 19.87
N ARG A 19 14.33 9.81 19.29
CA ARG A 19 14.48 9.66 17.84
C ARG A 19 14.78 8.21 17.49
N VAL A 20 14.16 7.75 16.41
CA VAL A 20 14.36 6.40 15.86
C VAL A 20 14.74 6.51 14.40
N ARG A 21 15.82 5.85 14.01
CA ARG A 21 16.23 5.74 12.60
C ARG A 21 15.46 4.63 11.92
N LEU A 22 15.01 4.88 10.70
CA LEU A 22 14.32 3.89 9.89
C LEU A 22 15.34 3.08 9.07
N ALA A 23 15.57 1.84 9.46
CA ALA A 23 16.60 0.95 8.89
C ALA A 23 17.96 1.64 8.80
N ASP A 24 18.65 1.55 7.67
CA ASP A 24 19.91 2.24 7.37
C ASP A 24 19.73 3.50 6.50
N THR A 25 18.50 4.03 6.43
CA THR A 25 18.21 5.28 5.73
C THR A 25 18.70 6.52 6.49
N GLU A 26 18.67 7.68 5.86
CA GLU A 26 18.88 8.97 6.54
C GLU A 26 17.58 9.56 7.11
N LEU A 27 16.52 8.75 7.19
CA LEU A 27 15.23 9.16 7.75
C LEU A 27 15.20 8.90 9.25
N TRP A 28 14.89 9.96 10.00
CA TRP A 28 14.74 9.92 11.46
C TRP A 28 13.34 10.36 11.86
N ILE A 29 12.66 9.54 12.62
CA ILE A 29 11.39 9.91 13.25
C ILE A 29 11.61 10.32 14.70
N GLU A 30 10.77 11.22 15.21
CA GLU A 30 10.71 11.64 16.60
C GLU A 30 9.31 11.35 17.15
N VAL A 31 9.24 10.75 18.34
CA VAL A 31 7.97 10.44 18.99
C VAL A 31 7.26 11.74 19.35
N GLU A 32 6.07 11.96 18.79
CA GLU A 32 5.29 13.20 18.95
C GLU A 32 4.45 13.18 20.22
N GLN A 33 3.84 12.03 20.55
CA GLN A 33 2.95 11.84 21.68
C GLN A 33 3.13 10.46 22.30
N ASP A 34 2.73 10.33 23.56
CA ASP A 34 2.68 9.08 24.28
C ASP A 34 1.30 8.96 24.95
N TYR A 35 0.56 7.92 24.62
CA TYR A 35 -0.77 7.64 25.18
C TYR A 35 -0.70 6.70 26.38
N THR A 36 0.51 6.22 26.73
CA THR A 36 0.76 5.52 27.99
C THR A 36 1.09 6.52 29.10
N ILE A 37 1.32 6.04 30.32
CA ILE A 37 1.73 6.88 31.46
C ILE A 37 3.05 6.35 31.97
N TYR A 38 4.07 7.21 32.05
CA TYR A 38 5.40 6.85 32.53
C TYR A 38 5.38 6.21 33.92
N GLY A 39 5.96 5.02 34.01
CA GLY A 39 6.04 4.23 35.22
C GLY A 39 4.81 3.37 35.50
N GLU A 40 3.80 3.43 34.61
CA GLU A 40 2.58 2.66 34.69
C GLU A 40 2.32 1.79 33.45
N GLU A 41 3.34 1.63 32.61
CA GLU A 41 3.25 0.82 31.40
C GLU A 41 3.03 -0.65 31.77
N VAL A 42 2.19 -1.30 30.97
CA VAL A 42 2.00 -2.74 31.08
C VAL A 42 3.03 -3.49 30.24
N LYS A 43 3.51 -4.61 30.76
CA LYS A 43 4.44 -5.50 30.08
C LYS A 43 4.20 -6.93 30.50
N PHE A 44 4.27 -7.86 29.54
CA PHE A 44 4.18 -9.29 29.78
C PHE A 44 5.56 -9.91 30.02
N GLY A 45 5.62 -10.92 30.87
CA GLY A 45 6.83 -11.72 31.14
C GLY A 45 6.94 -12.15 32.59
N GLY A 46 7.93 -13.00 32.88
CA GLY A 46 8.23 -13.42 34.26
C GLY A 46 8.53 -12.25 35.18
N GLY A 47 7.79 -12.11 36.26
CA GLY A 47 7.91 -10.99 37.20
C GLY A 47 7.40 -9.64 36.69
N LYS A 48 6.75 -9.58 35.53
CA LYS A 48 6.17 -8.35 34.96
C LYS A 48 4.73 -8.16 35.43
N VAL A 49 4.14 -7.01 35.10
CA VAL A 49 2.87 -6.54 35.68
C VAL A 49 1.63 -7.20 35.11
N ILE A 50 1.65 -7.74 33.88
CA ILE A 50 0.49 -8.44 33.32
C ILE A 50 0.37 -9.82 33.97
N ARG A 51 -0.32 -9.84 35.12
CA ARG A 51 -0.62 -11.03 35.93
C ARG A 51 -1.99 -10.85 36.55
N ASP A 52 -2.61 -11.95 36.94
CA ASP A 52 -3.91 -11.97 37.59
C ASP A 52 -4.01 -11.04 38.81
N GLY A 53 -5.02 -10.20 38.83
CA GLY A 53 -5.25 -9.21 39.89
C GLY A 53 -4.30 -8.02 39.87
N MET A 54 -3.35 -7.97 38.92
CA MET A 54 -2.45 -6.84 38.71
C MET A 54 -2.81 -6.13 37.38
N GLY A 55 -1.99 -6.23 36.36
CA GLY A 55 -2.29 -5.67 35.03
C GLY A 55 -3.39 -6.42 34.27
N GLN A 56 -3.73 -7.64 34.69
CA GLN A 56 -4.85 -8.42 34.20
C GLN A 56 -6.04 -8.29 35.16
N SER A 57 -7.20 -7.89 34.64
CA SER A 57 -8.46 -7.77 35.37
C SER A 57 -9.20 -9.10 35.46
N GLN A 58 -10.24 -9.15 36.32
CA GLN A 58 -11.14 -10.28 36.47
C GLN A 58 -12.33 -10.26 35.50
N ARG A 59 -12.30 -9.36 34.50
CA ARG A 59 -13.39 -9.15 33.54
C ARG A 59 -13.50 -10.29 32.56
N VAL A 60 -14.71 -10.53 32.10
CA VAL A 60 -15.02 -11.57 31.12
C VAL A 60 -14.60 -11.13 29.71
N SER A 61 -14.44 -12.06 28.77
CA SER A 61 -13.96 -11.79 27.41
C SER A 61 -14.78 -10.74 26.67
N ALA A 62 -16.06 -10.58 26.94
CA ALA A 62 -16.90 -9.54 26.33
C ALA A 62 -16.43 -8.11 26.67
N GLU A 63 -15.81 -7.92 27.83
CA GLU A 63 -15.41 -6.62 28.37
C GLU A 63 -13.93 -6.28 28.15
N VAL A 64 -13.13 -7.19 27.59
CA VAL A 64 -11.69 -7.02 27.39
C VAL A 64 -11.31 -7.16 25.93
N ALA A 65 -10.12 -6.68 25.56
CA ALA A 65 -9.56 -6.91 24.24
C ALA A 65 -9.25 -8.40 24.01
N ASP A 66 -9.37 -8.87 22.77
CA ASP A 66 -8.93 -10.23 22.41
C ASP A 66 -7.42 -10.31 22.28
N THR A 67 -6.81 -9.23 21.75
CA THR A 67 -5.35 -9.07 21.65
C THR A 67 -4.97 -7.64 22.00
N VAL A 68 -3.83 -7.48 22.66
CA VAL A 68 -3.21 -6.18 22.93
C VAL A 68 -1.78 -6.18 22.43
N ILE A 69 -1.42 -5.17 21.62
CA ILE A 69 -0.03 -4.86 21.30
C ILE A 69 0.43 -3.80 22.30
N THR A 70 1.39 -4.14 23.16
CA THR A 70 1.83 -3.24 24.24
C THR A 70 2.94 -2.30 23.80
N ASN A 71 2.90 -1.04 24.24
CA ASN A 71 3.98 -0.04 24.09
C ASN A 71 4.51 0.10 22.64
N ALA A 72 3.63 0.05 21.65
CA ALA A 72 3.98 0.14 20.24
C ALA A 72 4.34 1.57 19.83
N LEU A 73 5.36 1.72 18.97
CA LEU A 73 5.60 2.96 18.25
C LEU A 73 4.79 2.94 16.96
N ILE A 74 3.63 3.55 16.98
CA ILE A 74 2.76 3.69 15.81
C ILE A 74 3.37 4.71 14.86
N VAL A 75 3.53 4.33 13.58
CA VAL A 75 3.89 5.22 12.48
C VAL A 75 2.77 5.20 11.46
N ASP A 76 2.02 6.28 11.39
CA ASP A 76 0.89 6.42 10.48
C ASP A 76 0.81 7.86 9.93
N HIS A 77 -0.04 8.09 8.93
CA HIS A 77 -0.25 9.39 8.30
C HIS A 77 -0.66 10.49 9.31
N TRP A 78 -1.34 10.13 10.39
CA TRP A 78 -1.87 11.06 11.39
C TRP A 78 -0.89 11.32 12.55
N GLY A 79 0.10 10.46 12.78
CA GLY A 79 1.03 10.64 13.90
C GLY A 79 2.13 9.60 13.99
N ILE A 80 3.14 9.96 14.78
CA ILE A 80 4.21 9.07 15.24
C ILE A 80 4.11 9.03 16.75
N VAL A 81 3.39 8.03 17.27
CA VAL A 81 2.96 8.01 18.67
C VAL A 81 3.25 6.66 19.34
N LYS A 82 3.60 6.72 20.63
CA LYS A 82 3.64 5.53 21.46
C LYS A 82 2.28 5.27 22.08
N ALA A 83 1.78 4.05 21.94
CA ALA A 83 0.50 3.63 22.51
C ALA A 83 0.41 2.11 22.63
N ASP A 84 -0.54 1.64 23.45
CA ASP A 84 -1.04 0.28 23.34
C ASP A 84 -2.16 0.23 22.30
N ILE A 85 -2.28 -0.89 21.59
CA ILE A 85 -3.32 -1.12 20.59
C ILE A 85 -4.18 -2.29 21.03
N GLY A 86 -5.45 -2.05 21.30
CA GLY A 86 -6.45 -3.08 21.58
C GLY A 86 -7.12 -3.57 20.32
N ILE A 87 -7.27 -4.88 20.19
CA ILE A 87 -7.95 -5.56 19.08
C ILE A 87 -9.09 -6.37 19.63
N LYS A 88 -10.28 -6.23 19.03
CA LYS A 88 -11.49 -6.98 19.36
C LYS A 88 -12.19 -7.45 18.10
N ALA A 89 -12.51 -8.73 18.02
CA ALA A 89 -13.18 -9.34 16.87
C ALA A 89 -12.53 -8.97 15.52
N GLY A 90 -11.19 -8.99 15.48
CA GLY A 90 -10.41 -8.71 14.28
C GLY A 90 -10.25 -7.23 13.91
N ARG A 91 -10.80 -6.31 14.71
CA ARG A 91 -10.75 -4.86 14.46
C ARG A 91 -10.02 -4.13 15.59
N ILE A 92 -9.40 -3.00 15.26
CA ILE A 92 -8.83 -2.08 16.25
C ILE A 92 -9.97 -1.53 17.10
N SER A 93 -9.97 -1.85 18.39
CA SER A 93 -11.02 -1.43 19.33
C SER A 93 -10.67 -0.18 20.09
N ALA A 94 -9.37 0.05 20.34
CA ALA A 94 -8.87 1.25 21.01
C ALA A 94 -7.37 1.44 20.75
N ILE A 95 -6.93 2.68 20.84
CA ILE A 95 -5.51 3.10 20.84
C ILE A 95 -5.34 3.96 22.10
N GLY A 96 -4.45 3.52 23.02
CA GLY A 96 -4.34 4.22 24.29
C GLY A 96 -3.50 3.49 25.31
N LYS A 97 -4.04 3.32 26.52
CA LYS A 97 -3.37 2.66 27.65
C LYS A 97 -4.07 1.36 28.00
N ALA A 98 -3.34 0.25 27.93
CA ALA A 98 -3.81 -1.06 28.35
C ALA A 98 -3.58 -1.32 29.85
N GLY A 99 -4.35 -2.23 30.43
CA GLY A 99 -4.16 -2.66 31.81
C GLY A 99 -5.44 -3.11 32.50
N ASN A 100 -5.43 -3.00 33.84
CA ASN A 100 -6.54 -3.37 34.70
C ASN A 100 -7.27 -2.12 35.22
N PRO A 101 -8.46 -1.81 34.67
CA PRO A 101 -9.20 -0.61 35.07
C PRO A 101 -9.74 -0.67 36.50
N ASP A 102 -9.73 -1.84 37.16
CA ASP A 102 -10.26 -1.99 38.53
C ASP A 102 -9.27 -1.52 39.60
N ILE A 103 -7.97 -1.42 39.24
CA ILE A 103 -6.90 -0.96 40.14
C ILE A 103 -6.12 0.25 39.63
N GLN A 104 -6.28 0.63 38.37
CA GLN A 104 -5.49 1.68 37.74
C GLN A 104 -6.39 2.63 36.93
N PRO A 105 -6.36 3.94 37.19
CA PRO A 105 -7.14 4.90 36.43
C PRO A 105 -6.61 5.11 35.01
N GLY A 106 -7.47 5.61 34.11
CA GLY A 106 -7.07 5.98 32.75
C GLY A 106 -6.86 4.81 31.78
N ILE A 107 -7.19 3.58 32.18
CA ILE A 107 -7.14 2.43 31.29
C ILE A 107 -8.27 2.52 30.26
N THR A 108 -7.88 2.52 28.99
CA THR A 108 -8.79 2.52 27.83
C THR A 108 -8.89 1.17 27.15
N ILE A 109 -7.95 0.26 27.42
CA ILE A 109 -7.88 -1.09 26.85
C ILE A 109 -7.79 -2.11 28.00
N PRO A 110 -8.92 -2.62 28.50
CA PRO A 110 -8.90 -3.63 29.56
C PRO A 110 -8.25 -4.93 29.10
N ILE A 111 -7.34 -5.47 29.93
CA ILE A 111 -6.71 -6.79 29.79
C ILE A 111 -7.43 -7.76 30.73
N GLY A 112 -7.76 -8.94 30.24
CA GLY A 112 -8.34 -10.03 31.03
C GLY A 112 -7.75 -11.40 30.67
N ALA A 113 -8.31 -12.45 31.26
CA ALA A 113 -7.88 -13.83 30.99
C ALA A 113 -8.07 -14.24 29.51
N GLY A 114 -8.98 -13.59 28.78
CA GLY A 114 -9.21 -13.81 27.35
C GLY A 114 -8.34 -12.97 26.41
N THR A 115 -7.33 -12.26 26.93
CA THR A 115 -6.50 -11.35 26.13
C THR A 115 -5.13 -11.97 25.82
N GLU A 116 -4.80 -12.06 24.52
CA GLU A 116 -3.44 -12.37 24.07
C GLU A 116 -2.58 -11.11 24.06
N ILE A 117 -1.28 -11.26 24.33
CA ILE A 117 -0.35 -10.13 24.40
C ILE A 117 0.72 -10.26 23.31
N ILE A 118 0.87 -9.21 22.52
CA ILE A 118 1.97 -9.03 21.58
C ILE A 118 2.86 -7.91 22.10
N ALA A 119 4.14 -8.21 22.33
CA ALA A 119 5.11 -7.22 22.77
C ALA A 119 5.43 -6.24 21.63
N GLY A 120 5.04 -4.99 21.79
CA GLY A 120 5.34 -3.88 20.87
C GLY A 120 6.53 -3.03 21.31
N GLU A 121 7.11 -3.30 22.46
CA GLU A 121 8.23 -2.55 23.02
C GLU A 121 9.43 -2.55 22.06
N GLY A 122 9.84 -1.35 21.63
CA GLY A 122 10.91 -1.18 20.66
C GLY A 122 10.57 -1.57 19.22
N MET A 123 9.29 -1.86 18.93
CA MET A 123 8.80 -2.16 17.59
C MET A 123 8.07 -0.95 17.00
N ILE A 124 8.25 -0.74 15.70
CA ILE A 124 7.41 0.15 14.91
C ILE A 124 6.20 -0.66 14.44
N VAL A 125 5.00 -0.09 14.55
CA VAL A 125 3.76 -0.66 14.02
C VAL A 125 3.19 0.23 12.95
N THR A 126 2.91 -0.35 11.77
CA THR A 126 2.26 0.33 10.64
C THR A 126 0.99 -0.39 10.24
N ALA A 127 0.10 0.30 9.56
CA ALA A 127 -0.96 -0.38 8.81
C ALA A 127 -0.35 -1.27 7.74
N GLY A 128 -1.03 -2.35 7.38
CA GLY A 128 -0.65 -3.19 6.25
C GLY A 128 -0.72 -2.44 4.93
N GLY A 129 0.24 -2.70 4.06
CA GLY A 129 0.32 -2.09 2.73
C GLY A 129 -0.83 -2.51 1.82
N ILE A 130 -1.14 -1.65 0.87
CA ILE A 130 -2.13 -1.87 -0.18
C ILE A 130 -1.44 -1.66 -1.53
N ASP A 131 -1.42 -2.70 -2.34
CA ASP A 131 -0.99 -2.61 -3.73
C ASP A 131 -2.21 -2.58 -4.65
N SER A 132 -2.35 -1.51 -5.39
CA SER A 132 -3.51 -1.25 -6.25
C SER A 132 -3.26 -1.46 -7.74
N HIS A 133 -2.12 -2.10 -8.09
CA HIS A 133 -1.77 -2.39 -9.47
C HIS A 133 -1.20 -3.81 -9.59
N ILE A 134 -2.09 -4.81 -9.60
CA ILE A 134 -1.72 -6.22 -9.62
C ILE A 134 -2.20 -6.89 -10.90
N HIS A 135 -1.29 -7.58 -11.59
CA HIS A 135 -1.62 -8.60 -12.58
C HIS A 135 -1.73 -9.96 -11.87
N PHE A 136 -2.93 -10.49 -11.74
CA PHE A 136 -3.15 -11.79 -11.09
C PHE A 136 -2.76 -12.95 -12.03
N ILE A 137 -1.44 -13.07 -12.29
CA ILE A 137 -0.85 -14.12 -13.13
C ILE A 137 -0.54 -15.35 -12.30
N CYS A 138 0.33 -15.21 -11.31
CA CYS A 138 0.80 -16.29 -10.46
C CYS A 138 0.26 -16.09 -9.03
N PRO A 139 -0.51 -17.03 -8.47
CA PRO A 139 -1.08 -16.85 -7.13
C PRO A 139 -0.03 -16.80 -6.01
N GLN A 140 1.17 -17.35 -6.23
CA GLN A 140 2.27 -17.33 -5.25
C GLN A 140 2.75 -15.90 -4.95
N GLN A 141 2.51 -14.92 -5.83
CA GLN A 141 2.78 -13.51 -5.54
C GLN A 141 2.02 -12.99 -4.31
N ILE A 142 0.89 -13.62 -3.93
CA ILE A 142 0.11 -13.25 -2.75
C ILE A 142 0.90 -13.54 -1.47
N GLU A 143 1.65 -14.62 -1.43
CA GLU A 143 2.55 -14.93 -0.32
C GLU A 143 3.71 -13.93 -0.26
N GLU A 144 4.33 -13.60 -1.39
CA GLU A 144 5.39 -12.57 -1.48
C GLU A 144 4.88 -11.19 -1.00
N ALA A 145 3.67 -10.82 -1.40
CA ALA A 145 3.01 -9.60 -0.93
C ALA A 145 2.86 -9.61 0.60
N LEU A 146 2.27 -10.68 1.14
CA LEU A 146 2.07 -10.80 2.59
C LEU A 146 3.40 -10.70 3.33
N MET A 147 4.43 -11.44 2.91
CA MET A 147 5.74 -11.47 3.56
C MET A 147 6.48 -10.14 3.49
N SER A 148 6.12 -9.25 2.57
CA SER A 148 6.65 -7.87 2.48
C SER A 148 5.88 -6.84 3.31
N GLY A 149 4.76 -7.24 3.95
CA GLY A 149 3.89 -6.36 4.73
C GLY A 149 2.72 -5.76 3.95
N VAL A 150 2.48 -6.23 2.72
CA VAL A 150 1.26 -5.90 1.95
C VAL A 150 0.14 -6.84 2.39
N THR A 151 -0.99 -6.30 2.79
CA THR A 151 -2.14 -7.05 3.32
C THR A 151 -3.40 -6.95 2.45
N THR A 152 -3.35 -6.11 1.43
CA THR A 152 -4.44 -5.90 0.47
C THR A 152 -3.87 -5.76 -0.94
N MET A 153 -4.44 -6.49 -1.90
CA MET A 153 -4.06 -6.46 -3.30
C MET A 153 -5.29 -6.21 -4.18
N LEU A 154 -5.20 -5.19 -5.02
CA LEU A 154 -6.25 -4.79 -5.95
C LEU A 154 -5.69 -4.82 -7.37
N GLY A 155 -6.44 -5.40 -8.30
CA GLY A 155 -5.99 -5.50 -9.68
C GLY A 155 -6.90 -6.38 -10.51
N GLY A 156 -6.38 -7.00 -11.55
CA GLY A 156 -7.15 -7.89 -12.41
C GLY A 156 -6.31 -9.00 -13.03
N GLY A 157 -6.99 -9.99 -13.56
CA GLY A 157 -6.35 -11.11 -14.22
C GLY A 157 -7.03 -12.44 -13.88
N THR A 158 -6.59 -13.49 -14.56
CA THR A 158 -7.18 -14.84 -14.51
C THR A 158 -6.12 -15.94 -14.58
N GLY A 159 -4.89 -15.63 -14.22
CA GLY A 159 -3.73 -16.51 -14.42
C GLY A 159 -2.89 -16.06 -15.62
N PRO A 160 -1.96 -16.90 -16.12
CA PRO A 160 -1.02 -16.56 -17.19
C PRO A 160 -1.69 -16.57 -18.59
N ALA A 161 -2.78 -15.82 -18.71
CA ALA A 161 -3.44 -15.59 -20.00
C ALA A 161 -2.87 -14.33 -20.67
N THR A 162 -2.85 -14.28 -21.99
CA THR A 162 -2.29 -13.17 -22.76
C THR A 162 -2.88 -11.81 -22.35
N GLY A 163 -4.22 -11.75 -22.16
CA GLY A 163 -4.86 -10.53 -21.68
C GLY A 163 -4.42 -10.12 -20.27
N THR A 164 -4.13 -11.07 -19.38
CA THR A 164 -3.64 -10.79 -18.03
C THR A 164 -2.17 -10.36 -18.03
N PHE A 165 -1.34 -10.90 -18.93
CA PHE A 165 0.05 -10.46 -19.06
C PHE A 165 0.15 -8.98 -19.38
N ALA A 166 -0.67 -8.51 -20.31
CA ALA A 166 -0.67 -7.12 -20.75
C ALA A 166 -1.50 -6.21 -19.84
N THR A 167 -2.63 -6.71 -19.30
CA THR A 167 -3.63 -5.84 -18.65
C THR A 167 -4.05 -6.35 -17.27
N THR A 168 -4.49 -5.47 -16.40
CA THR A 168 -5.03 -5.80 -15.08
C THR A 168 -6.56 -5.98 -15.13
N CYS A 169 -7.04 -6.82 -16.05
CA CYS A 169 -8.47 -7.04 -16.25
C CYS A 169 -8.90 -8.47 -15.91
N THR A 170 -9.97 -8.59 -15.14
CA THR A 170 -10.73 -9.84 -14.94
C THR A 170 -12.04 -9.71 -15.73
N PRO A 171 -12.11 -10.22 -16.99
CA PRO A 171 -13.18 -9.87 -17.91
C PRO A 171 -14.43 -10.73 -17.71
N GLY A 172 -15.58 -10.07 -17.59
CA GLY A 172 -16.90 -10.69 -17.60
C GLY A 172 -17.28 -11.47 -16.34
N PRO A 173 -18.57 -11.76 -16.15
CA PRO A 173 -19.09 -12.38 -14.93
C PRO A 173 -18.47 -13.75 -14.61
N TRP A 174 -18.25 -14.58 -15.63
CA TRP A 174 -17.73 -15.94 -15.41
C TRP A 174 -16.33 -15.92 -14.76
N HIS A 175 -15.43 -15.09 -15.27
CA HIS A 175 -14.08 -14.97 -14.70
C HIS A 175 -14.09 -14.27 -13.34
N LEU A 176 -14.92 -13.23 -13.18
CA LEU A 176 -15.07 -12.55 -11.89
C LEU A 176 -15.53 -13.51 -10.80
N HIS A 177 -16.59 -14.30 -11.06
CA HIS A 177 -17.07 -15.29 -10.10
C HIS A 177 -16.01 -16.36 -9.79
N SER A 178 -15.28 -16.83 -10.80
CA SER A 178 -14.20 -17.80 -10.62
C SER A 178 -13.06 -17.23 -9.76
N MET A 179 -12.67 -15.98 -9.99
CA MET A 179 -11.63 -15.32 -9.20
C MET A 179 -12.08 -14.97 -7.79
N LEU A 180 -13.35 -14.61 -7.58
CA LEU A 180 -13.93 -14.44 -6.24
C LEU A 180 -13.86 -15.74 -5.42
N MET A 181 -14.20 -16.90 -6.03
CA MET A 181 -14.07 -18.20 -5.38
C MET A 181 -12.60 -18.57 -5.10
N ALA A 182 -11.70 -18.29 -6.02
CA ALA A 182 -10.27 -18.52 -5.82
C ALA A 182 -9.70 -17.64 -4.70
N ALA A 183 -10.21 -16.42 -4.55
CA ALA A 183 -9.80 -15.48 -3.49
C ALA A 183 -10.00 -16.03 -2.07
N ASP A 184 -10.95 -16.93 -1.86
CA ASP A 184 -11.24 -17.54 -0.56
C ASP A 184 -10.06 -18.36 0.01
N ALA A 185 -9.13 -18.80 -0.84
CA ALA A 185 -8.00 -19.61 -0.43
C ALA A 185 -6.89 -18.82 0.28
N PHE A 186 -6.87 -17.49 0.18
CA PHE A 186 -5.73 -16.67 0.58
C PHE A 186 -6.00 -15.80 1.81
N PRO A 187 -5.03 -15.67 2.75
CA PRO A 187 -5.11 -14.77 3.89
C PRO A 187 -4.77 -13.33 3.48
N MET A 188 -5.43 -12.82 2.45
CA MET A 188 -5.20 -11.53 1.82
C MET A 188 -6.54 -10.85 1.53
N ASN A 189 -6.64 -9.55 1.72
CA ASN A 189 -7.78 -8.83 1.20
C ASN A 189 -7.60 -8.65 -0.30
N LEU A 190 -8.60 -9.05 -1.08
CA LEU A 190 -8.51 -9.07 -2.53
C LEU A 190 -9.68 -8.33 -3.17
N GLY A 191 -9.43 -7.67 -4.30
CA GLY A 191 -10.45 -7.05 -5.13
C GLY A 191 -10.07 -7.06 -6.60
N PHE A 192 -11.04 -7.29 -7.49
CA PHE A 192 -10.81 -7.51 -8.91
C PHE A 192 -11.39 -6.40 -9.78
N LEU A 193 -10.61 -5.93 -10.77
CA LEU A 193 -11.02 -4.95 -11.76
C LEU A 193 -11.60 -5.67 -12.98
N GLY A 194 -12.76 -5.24 -13.44
CA GLY A 194 -13.33 -5.66 -14.70
C GLY A 194 -12.68 -4.96 -15.90
N LYS A 195 -12.92 -5.46 -17.11
CA LYS A 195 -12.45 -4.86 -18.35
C LYS A 195 -13.30 -3.64 -18.72
N GLY A 196 -12.68 -2.46 -18.79
CA GLY A 196 -13.35 -1.18 -19.06
C GLY A 196 -13.54 -0.84 -20.55
N ASN A 197 -12.81 -1.50 -21.44
CA ASN A 197 -12.74 -1.16 -22.85
C ASN A 197 -13.95 -1.68 -23.63
N VAL A 198 -15.02 -0.90 -23.61
CA VAL A 198 -16.22 -1.14 -24.44
C VAL A 198 -17.00 0.16 -24.62
N SER A 199 -17.64 0.33 -25.77
CA SER A 199 -18.36 1.56 -26.13
C SER A 199 -19.85 1.54 -25.77
N LEU A 200 -20.35 0.45 -25.16
CA LEU A 200 -21.73 0.32 -24.67
C LEU A 200 -21.73 0.07 -23.16
N PRO A 201 -22.70 0.58 -22.40
CA PRO A 201 -22.69 0.50 -20.94
C PRO A 201 -23.06 -0.88 -20.37
N GLU A 202 -23.87 -1.68 -21.07
CA GLU A 202 -24.40 -2.95 -20.55
C GLU A 202 -23.30 -3.95 -20.17
N PRO A 203 -22.25 -4.19 -20.99
CA PRO A 203 -21.17 -5.11 -20.62
C PRO A 203 -20.33 -4.62 -19.43
N LEU A 204 -20.34 -3.34 -19.12
CA LEU A 204 -19.67 -2.79 -17.94
C LEU A 204 -20.53 -3.00 -16.69
N ARG A 205 -21.83 -2.70 -16.77
CA ARG A 205 -22.78 -2.90 -15.67
C ARG A 205 -22.81 -4.35 -15.20
N GLU A 206 -22.82 -5.32 -16.14
CA GLU A 206 -22.81 -6.74 -15.76
C GLU A 206 -21.55 -7.15 -15.01
N GLN A 207 -20.37 -6.64 -15.37
CA GLN A 207 -19.13 -6.92 -14.66
C GLN A 207 -19.14 -6.32 -13.26
N VAL A 208 -19.57 -5.07 -13.11
CA VAL A 208 -19.69 -4.45 -11.80
C VAL A 208 -20.70 -5.22 -10.93
N ALA A 209 -21.86 -5.59 -11.47
CA ALA A 209 -22.84 -6.41 -10.75
C ALA A 209 -22.34 -7.83 -10.43
N ALA A 210 -21.37 -8.36 -11.18
CA ALA A 210 -20.75 -9.66 -10.93
C ALA A 210 -19.63 -9.62 -9.87
N GLY A 211 -19.25 -8.44 -9.36
CA GLY A 211 -18.28 -8.32 -8.28
C GLY A 211 -17.06 -7.47 -8.57
N ALA A 212 -16.91 -6.91 -9.76
CA ALA A 212 -15.80 -6.00 -10.03
C ALA A 212 -15.84 -4.79 -9.10
N ILE A 213 -14.71 -4.46 -8.45
CA ILE A 213 -14.56 -3.29 -7.58
C ILE A 213 -14.30 -2.00 -8.36
N GLY A 214 -14.06 -2.13 -9.65
CA GLY A 214 -13.71 -1.06 -10.56
C GLY A 214 -13.55 -1.58 -11.98
N LEU A 215 -13.22 -0.69 -12.88
CA LEU A 215 -13.03 -1.00 -14.29
C LEU A 215 -11.63 -0.56 -14.73
N LYS A 216 -10.96 -1.36 -15.54
CA LYS A 216 -9.63 -1.09 -16.08
C LYS A 216 -9.69 -0.81 -17.56
N LEU A 217 -9.12 0.33 -17.94
CA LEU A 217 -8.87 0.73 -19.33
C LEU A 217 -7.40 0.45 -19.69
N HIS A 218 -7.17 -0.18 -20.84
CA HIS A 218 -5.84 -0.48 -21.36
C HIS A 218 -5.80 -0.37 -22.88
N GLU A 219 -4.70 0.15 -23.42
CA GLU A 219 -4.51 0.38 -24.85
C GLU A 219 -4.70 -0.89 -25.69
N ASP A 220 -4.17 -2.03 -25.23
CA ASP A 220 -4.29 -3.31 -25.96
C ASP A 220 -5.71 -3.74 -26.24
N TRP A 221 -6.68 -3.20 -25.51
CA TRP A 221 -8.11 -3.41 -25.72
C TRP A 221 -8.78 -2.29 -26.51
N GLY A 222 -8.02 -1.28 -26.96
CA GLY A 222 -8.53 -0.10 -27.63
C GLY A 222 -9.14 0.93 -26.68
N THR A 223 -8.36 1.93 -26.29
CA THR A 223 -8.80 2.98 -25.34
C THR A 223 -9.06 4.28 -26.09
N THR A 224 -10.18 4.35 -26.80
CA THR A 224 -10.63 5.56 -27.46
C THR A 224 -11.29 6.53 -26.47
N PRO A 225 -11.41 7.84 -26.80
CA PRO A 225 -12.19 8.79 -25.98
C PRO A 225 -13.61 8.32 -25.69
N ALA A 226 -14.26 7.61 -26.63
CA ALA A 226 -15.59 7.06 -26.44
C ALA A 226 -15.60 5.92 -25.40
N ALA A 227 -14.62 5.02 -25.43
CA ALA A 227 -14.49 3.96 -24.42
C ALA A 227 -14.23 4.55 -23.04
N ILE A 228 -13.35 5.56 -22.93
CA ILE A 228 -13.07 6.28 -21.66
C ILE A 228 -14.37 6.91 -21.13
N ASP A 229 -15.10 7.64 -21.97
CA ASP A 229 -16.32 8.34 -21.58
C ASP A 229 -17.40 7.35 -21.10
N ASN A 230 -17.63 6.27 -21.83
CA ASN A 230 -18.58 5.24 -21.47
C ASN A 230 -18.19 4.54 -20.14
N CYS A 231 -16.92 4.20 -19.98
CA CYS A 231 -16.42 3.57 -18.76
C CYS A 231 -16.64 4.47 -17.54
N LEU A 232 -16.30 5.76 -17.64
CA LEU A 232 -16.49 6.72 -16.56
C LEU A 232 -17.97 6.99 -16.25
N ASN A 233 -18.87 6.98 -17.27
CA ASN A 233 -20.30 7.13 -17.04
C ASN A 233 -20.86 5.97 -16.20
N VAL A 234 -20.51 4.72 -16.53
CA VAL A 234 -20.94 3.56 -15.75
C VAL A 234 -20.31 3.56 -14.35
N ALA A 235 -19.06 3.97 -14.23
CA ALA A 235 -18.41 4.09 -12.94
C ALA A 235 -19.11 5.13 -12.05
N ASP A 236 -19.48 6.28 -12.59
CA ASP A 236 -20.24 7.32 -11.87
C ASP A 236 -21.64 6.82 -11.43
N GLU A 237 -22.29 6.02 -12.26
CA GLU A 237 -23.60 5.42 -11.97
C GLU A 237 -23.51 4.40 -10.82
N MET A 238 -22.46 3.57 -10.80
CA MET A 238 -22.34 2.40 -9.91
C MET A 238 -21.39 2.58 -8.73
N ASP A 239 -20.82 3.77 -8.56
CA ASP A 239 -19.84 4.12 -7.53
C ASP A 239 -18.65 3.14 -7.44
N VAL A 240 -17.96 2.97 -8.56
CA VAL A 240 -16.73 2.18 -8.65
C VAL A 240 -15.58 2.98 -9.26
N GLN A 241 -14.34 2.62 -8.98
CA GLN A 241 -13.19 3.33 -9.52
C GLN A 241 -12.91 2.91 -10.98
N VAL A 242 -12.36 3.84 -11.76
CA VAL A 242 -11.74 3.54 -13.05
C VAL A 242 -10.23 3.67 -12.93
N ALA A 243 -9.51 2.62 -13.27
CA ALA A 243 -8.08 2.64 -13.43
C ALA A 243 -7.71 2.66 -14.92
N ILE A 244 -6.73 3.47 -15.29
CA ILE A 244 -6.28 3.58 -16.68
C ILE A 244 -4.78 3.36 -16.79
N HIS A 245 -4.39 2.50 -17.73
CA HIS A 245 -3.03 2.43 -18.22
C HIS A 245 -2.76 3.70 -19.03
N THR A 246 -1.73 4.45 -18.66
CA THR A 246 -1.54 5.80 -19.18
C THR A 246 -1.04 5.87 -20.61
N ASP A 247 -0.82 4.74 -21.25
CA ASP A 247 -0.47 4.63 -22.66
C ASP A 247 -1.71 4.41 -23.54
N THR A 248 -2.68 5.26 -23.43
CA THR A 248 -3.98 5.04 -24.08
C THR A 248 -4.11 5.70 -25.43
N LEU A 249 -3.04 6.32 -25.98
CA LEU A 249 -3.24 7.34 -26.96
C LEU A 249 -2.39 7.24 -28.21
N ASN A 250 -1.56 6.24 -28.34
CA ASN A 250 -0.86 6.01 -29.60
C ASN A 250 -1.82 5.90 -30.79
N GLU A 251 -3.07 5.51 -30.49
CA GLU A 251 -4.12 5.30 -31.50
C GLU A 251 -5.05 6.49 -31.68
N SER A 252 -5.13 7.42 -30.72
CA SER A 252 -6.20 8.43 -30.73
C SER A 252 -5.77 9.89 -30.50
N GLY A 253 -4.48 10.20 -30.45
CA GLY A 253 -4.00 11.57 -30.39
C GLY A 253 -3.07 11.92 -29.24
N PHE A 254 -3.20 13.13 -28.72
CA PHE A 254 -2.29 13.70 -27.71
C PHE A 254 -2.85 13.50 -26.29
N VAL A 255 -2.00 13.67 -25.25
CA VAL A 255 -2.39 13.58 -23.85
C VAL A 255 -3.60 14.48 -23.52
N GLU A 256 -3.69 15.63 -24.14
CA GLU A 256 -4.81 16.56 -24.00
C GLU A 256 -6.15 15.93 -24.43
N THR A 257 -6.15 15.05 -25.41
CA THR A 257 -7.35 14.33 -25.86
C THR A 257 -7.85 13.36 -24.80
N THR A 258 -6.96 12.64 -24.14
CA THR A 258 -7.30 11.77 -23.01
C THR A 258 -7.81 12.56 -21.81
N LEU A 259 -7.09 13.61 -21.41
CA LEU A 259 -7.49 14.46 -20.30
C LEU A 259 -8.87 15.09 -20.55
N ALA A 260 -9.13 15.50 -21.81
CA ALA A 260 -10.45 15.99 -22.22
C ALA A 260 -11.55 14.91 -22.10
N ALA A 261 -11.24 13.66 -22.42
CA ALA A 261 -12.19 12.54 -22.33
C ALA A 261 -12.58 12.23 -20.87
N PHE A 262 -11.73 12.53 -19.90
CA PHE A 262 -12.06 12.40 -18.46
C PHE A 262 -13.18 13.36 -18.04
N LYS A 263 -13.34 14.49 -18.69
CA LYS A 263 -14.38 15.50 -18.38
C LYS A 263 -14.41 15.90 -16.90
N GLY A 264 -13.25 15.97 -16.25
CA GLY A 264 -13.12 16.29 -14.82
C GLY A 264 -13.61 15.22 -13.85
N ARG A 265 -13.97 14.02 -14.34
CA ARG A 265 -14.36 12.87 -13.50
C ARG A 265 -13.15 12.20 -12.88
N THR A 266 -13.32 11.64 -11.71
CA THR A 266 -12.25 10.97 -10.96
C THR A 266 -11.75 9.73 -11.71
N ILE A 267 -10.40 9.60 -11.79
CA ILE A 267 -9.75 8.47 -12.43
C ILE A 267 -8.40 8.19 -11.76
N HIS A 268 -8.07 6.89 -11.56
CA HIS A 268 -6.77 6.44 -11.10
C HIS A 268 -5.87 6.16 -12.32
N THR A 269 -4.76 6.86 -12.43
CA THR A 269 -3.78 6.65 -13.50
C THR A 269 -2.59 5.84 -12.99
N PHE A 270 -2.23 4.77 -13.70
CA PHE A 270 -1.09 3.91 -13.41
C PHE A 270 0.19 4.49 -14.02
N HIS A 271 1.38 4.15 -13.48
CA HIS A 271 2.70 4.59 -13.97
C HIS A 271 2.66 5.95 -14.70
N THR A 272 2.13 6.95 -14.03
CA THR A 272 1.77 8.27 -14.63
C THR A 272 2.98 9.09 -15.08
N GLU A 273 4.21 8.63 -14.84
CA GLU A 273 5.43 9.25 -15.40
C GLU A 273 5.72 8.82 -16.85
N GLY A 274 5.12 7.71 -17.32
CA GLY A 274 5.16 7.23 -18.69
C GLY A 274 6.04 6.02 -18.98
N ALA A 275 6.91 5.57 -18.07
CA ALA A 275 7.86 4.47 -18.35
C ALA A 275 7.19 3.10 -18.45
N GLY A 276 6.01 2.91 -17.85
CA GLY A 276 5.22 1.67 -17.98
C GLY A 276 4.45 1.58 -19.30
N GLY A 277 4.56 2.56 -20.13
CA GLY A 277 3.78 2.78 -21.34
C GLY A 277 3.03 4.11 -21.23
N GLY A 278 2.83 4.81 -22.29
CA GLY A 278 2.15 6.07 -22.26
C GLY A 278 2.60 7.04 -23.33
N HIS A 279 1.92 8.18 -23.42
CA HIS A 279 2.45 9.28 -24.18
C HIS A 279 3.75 9.75 -23.58
N ALA A 280 4.83 9.19 -24.03
CA ALA A 280 6.10 9.78 -23.73
C ALA A 280 6.30 11.01 -24.65
N PRO A 281 6.76 12.14 -24.11
CA PRO A 281 7.17 12.27 -22.71
C PRO A 281 6.12 12.92 -21.79
N ASP A 282 4.96 13.29 -22.31
CA ASP A 282 4.13 14.31 -21.67
C ASP A 282 2.94 13.82 -20.85
N ILE A 283 2.73 12.50 -20.73
CA ILE A 283 1.68 11.93 -19.87
C ILE A 283 1.82 12.36 -18.40
N ILE A 284 3.03 12.65 -17.95
CA ILE A 284 3.29 13.14 -16.59
C ILE A 284 2.53 14.45 -16.27
N LYS A 285 2.07 15.20 -17.28
CA LYS A 285 1.17 16.36 -17.12
C LYS A 285 -0.12 16.00 -16.40
N ALA A 286 -0.58 14.74 -16.49
CA ALA A 286 -1.77 14.26 -15.81
C ALA A 286 -1.66 14.37 -14.28
N VAL A 287 -0.45 14.35 -13.73
CA VAL A 287 -0.19 14.51 -12.29
C VAL A 287 -0.68 15.85 -11.75
N GLY A 288 -0.71 16.89 -12.58
CA GLY A 288 -1.22 18.22 -12.22
C GLY A 288 -2.74 18.39 -12.29
N GLN A 289 -3.51 17.34 -12.63
CA GLN A 289 -4.97 17.43 -12.76
C GLN A 289 -5.70 17.14 -11.46
N ALA A 290 -6.69 17.97 -11.11
CA ALA A 290 -7.42 17.86 -9.84
C ALA A 290 -8.28 16.59 -9.70
N ASN A 291 -8.67 15.99 -10.80
CA ASN A 291 -9.49 14.77 -10.86
C ASN A 291 -8.68 13.49 -11.09
N VAL A 292 -7.38 13.60 -11.29
CA VAL A 292 -6.48 12.47 -11.51
C VAL A 292 -5.83 12.06 -10.19
N LEU A 293 -5.87 10.77 -9.88
CA LEU A 293 -5.24 10.15 -8.73
C LEU A 293 -4.03 9.32 -9.24
N PRO A 294 -2.83 9.92 -9.32
CA PRO A 294 -1.70 9.29 -9.98
C PRO A 294 -0.98 8.32 -9.07
N SER A 295 -0.59 7.17 -9.62
CA SER A 295 0.33 6.22 -9.00
C SER A 295 1.60 6.02 -9.82
N SER A 296 2.66 5.69 -9.11
CA SER A 296 3.91 5.18 -9.66
C SER A 296 3.96 3.67 -9.55
N THR A 297 4.81 3.06 -10.37
CA THR A 297 5.20 1.67 -10.23
C THR A 297 6.63 1.56 -9.71
N ASN A 298 6.90 0.52 -8.92
CA ASN A 298 8.14 0.45 -8.15
C ASN A 298 9.43 0.28 -8.98
N PRO A 299 9.45 -0.25 -10.21
CA PRO A 299 10.70 -0.38 -10.96
C PRO A 299 11.40 0.93 -11.29
N THR A 300 10.66 2.02 -11.50
CA THR A 300 11.25 3.35 -11.73
C THR A 300 11.69 4.04 -10.43
N ARG A 301 11.40 3.46 -9.27
CA ARG A 301 11.60 4.08 -7.95
C ARG A 301 12.65 3.39 -7.10
N PRO A 302 13.57 4.16 -6.54
CA PRO A 302 14.00 5.49 -6.97
C PRO A 302 14.81 5.42 -8.28
N TYR A 303 14.97 6.54 -8.95
CA TYR A 303 15.87 6.66 -10.11
C TYR A 303 17.32 6.34 -9.71
N THR A 304 17.91 5.31 -10.34
CA THR A 304 19.28 4.83 -10.12
C THR A 304 20.04 4.81 -11.43
N VAL A 305 21.34 4.58 -11.36
CA VAL A 305 22.22 4.45 -12.55
C VAL A 305 21.80 3.31 -13.48
N ASN A 306 21.07 2.31 -12.99
CA ASN A 306 20.65 1.14 -13.79
C ASN A 306 19.20 1.25 -14.27
N THR A 307 18.42 2.21 -13.78
CA THR A 307 16.96 2.25 -14.00
C THR A 307 16.59 2.30 -15.48
N ILE A 308 17.34 3.04 -16.30
CA ILE A 308 17.04 3.18 -17.73
C ILE A 308 17.23 1.85 -18.45
N ASP A 309 18.38 1.20 -18.26
CA ASP A 309 18.70 -0.06 -18.94
C ASP A 309 17.76 -1.18 -18.49
N GLU A 310 17.51 -1.30 -17.17
CA GLU A 310 16.55 -2.28 -16.64
C GLU A 310 15.14 -2.09 -17.18
N HIS A 311 14.72 -0.82 -17.36
CA HIS A 311 13.38 -0.53 -17.88
C HIS A 311 13.25 -0.80 -19.37
N LEU A 312 14.28 -0.48 -20.15
CA LEU A 312 14.31 -0.83 -21.57
C LEU A 312 14.19 -2.34 -21.77
N ASP A 313 14.96 -3.14 -21.02
CA ASP A 313 14.88 -4.60 -21.06
C ASP A 313 13.48 -5.11 -20.70
N MET A 314 12.89 -4.59 -19.63
CA MET A 314 11.53 -4.97 -19.20
C MET A 314 10.49 -4.59 -20.25
N LEU A 315 10.56 -3.40 -20.82
CA LEU A 315 9.63 -2.94 -21.85
C LEU A 315 9.71 -3.81 -23.11
N MET A 316 10.91 -4.13 -23.56
CA MET A 316 11.13 -5.03 -24.70
C MET A 316 10.44 -6.39 -24.50
N VAL A 317 10.56 -6.96 -23.30
CA VAL A 317 9.94 -8.25 -22.96
C VAL A 317 8.42 -8.14 -22.85
N CYS A 318 7.90 -7.15 -22.12
CA CYS A 318 6.46 -7.00 -21.85
C CYS A 318 5.65 -6.69 -23.11
N HIS A 319 6.21 -5.92 -24.03
CA HIS A 319 5.55 -5.57 -25.30
C HIS A 319 5.91 -6.50 -26.46
N HIS A 320 6.59 -7.61 -26.19
CA HIS A 320 7.01 -8.60 -27.21
C HIS A 320 7.83 -7.99 -28.35
N LEU A 321 8.69 -7.00 -28.02
CA LEU A 321 9.58 -6.31 -28.97
C LEU A 321 10.84 -7.16 -29.22
N ASP A 322 11.42 -7.00 -30.43
CA ASP A 322 12.63 -7.72 -30.82
C ASP A 322 13.84 -6.75 -30.87
N PRO A 323 14.89 -6.99 -30.07
CA PRO A 323 16.08 -6.14 -30.07
C PRO A 323 16.88 -6.16 -31.40
N ALA A 324 16.59 -7.09 -32.29
CA ALA A 324 17.16 -7.13 -33.63
C ALA A 324 16.43 -6.22 -34.63
N ILE A 325 15.26 -5.69 -34.26
CA ILE A 325 14.45 -4.78 -35.08
C ILE A 325 14.66 -3.35 -34.61
N ALA A 326 15.25 -2.51 -35.45
CA ALA A 326 15.59 -1.13 -35.08
C ALA A 326 14.37 -0.27 -34.71
N GLU A 327 13.23 -0.52 -35.33
CA GLU A 327 11.97 0.15 -35.06
C GLU A 327 11.43 -0.19 -33.67
N ASP A 328 11.55 -1.44 -33.24
CA ASP A 328 11.16 -1.90 -31.91
C ASP A 328 12.03 -1.26 -30.83
N VAL A 329 13.34 -1.21 -31.06
CA VAL A 329 14.28 -0.53 -30.15
C VAL A 329 13.95 0.97 -30.07
N ALA A 330 13.72 1.63 -31.19
CA ALA A 330 13.37 3.05 -31.22
C ALA A 330 12.04 3.33 -30.50
N PHE A 331 11.09 2.43 -30.62
CA PHE A 331 9.82 2.50 -29.88
C PHE A 331 10.05 2.42 -28.36
N ALA A 332 10.83 1.44 -27.89
CA ALA A 332 11.16 1.29 -26.48
C ALA A 332 11.90 2.52 -25.94
N GLU A 333 12.94 2.98 -26.65
CA GLU A 333 13.72 4.18 -26.30
C GLU A 333 12.87 5.46 -26.30
N SER A 334 11.82 5.54 -27.13
CA SER A 334 10.92 6.68 -27.13
C SER A 334 10.14 6.84 -25.82
N ARG A 335 9.91 5.75 -25.09
CA ARG A 335 9.08 5.70 -23.88
C ARG A 335 9.87 5.82 -22.59
N ILE A 336 11.08 5.29 -22.53
CA ILE A 336 11.92 5.32 -21.33
C ILE A 336 12.79 6.57 -21.34
N ARG A 337 12.48 7.53 -20.45
CA ARG A 337 13.16 8.81 -20.38
C ARG A 337 13.65 9.11 -18.97
N ARG A 338 14.96 9.37 -18.84
CA ARG A 338 15.57 9.75 -17.56
C ARG A 338 14.97 11.04 -16.99
N GLU A 339 14.54 11.96 -17.84
CA GLU A 339 13.98 13.24 -17.43
C GLU A 339 12.67 13.09 -16.69
N THR A 340 11.74 12.26 -17.18
CA THR A 340 10.46 11.99 -16.52
C THR A 340 10.64 11.12 -15.29
N ILE A 341 11.53 10.11 -15.33
CA ILE A 341 11.85 9.24 -14.19
C ILE A 341 12.52 10.04 -13.06
N ALA A 342 13.43 10.95 -13.38
CA ALA A 342 14.05 11.85 -12.39
C ALA A 342 13.03 12.82 -11.79
N ALA A 343 12.17 13.39 -12.62
CA ALA A 343 11.11 14.30 -12.18
C ALA A 343 10.10 13.59 -11.25
N GLU A 344 9.81 12.32 -11.51
CA GLU A 344 8.89 11.52 -10.69
C GLU A 344 9.35 11.41 -9.24
N ASP A 345 10.66 11.18 -8.96
CA ASP A 345 11.20 11.18 -7.60
C ASP A 345 10.89 12.49 -6.87
N ILE A 346 11.11 13.62 -7.55
CA ILE A 346 10.87 14.96 -7.01
C ILE A 346 9.39 15.20 -6.77
N LEU A 347 8.53 14.79 -7.71
CA LEU A 347 7.08 14.94 -7.61
C LEU A 347 6.50 14.08 -6.48
N HIS A 348 7.12 12.92 -6.17
CA HIS A 348 6.79 12.16 -4.96
C HIS A 348 7.07 12.97 -3.69
N ASP A 349 8.23 13.61 -3.62
CA ASP A 349 8.64 14.38 -2.45
C ASP A 349 7.84 15.69 -2.30
N LEU A 350 7.41 16.29 -3.42
CA LEU A 350 6.47 17.42 -3.43
C LEU A 350 5.03 17.02 -3.06
N GLY A 351 4.71 15.73 -3.04
CA GLY A 351 3.36 15.22 -2.77
C GLY A 351 2.43 15.34 -3.97
N ALA A 352 2.96 15.36 -5.17
CA ALA A 352 2.18 15.39 -6.42
C ALA A 352 1.80 13.99 -6.91
N PHE A 353 2.68 13.00 -6.76
CA PHE A 353 2.29 11.59 -6.90
C PHE A 353 1.62 11.09 -5.62
N SER A 354 0.40 10.57 -5.75
CA SER A 354 -0.44 10.23 -4.59
C SER A 354 -0.16 8.84 -4.03
N MET A 355 0.24 7.89 -4.89
CA MET A 355 0.35 6.47 -4.54
C MET A 355 1.62 5.83 -5.11
N MET A 356 2.03 4.74 -4.44
CA MET A 356 3.03 3.78 -4.92
C MET A 356 2.38 2.42 -5.07
N SER A 357 2.61 1.75 -6.19
CA SER A 357 2.11 0.41 -6.51
C SER A 357 3.21 -0.43 -7.16
N SER A 358 2.93 -1.68 -7.52
CA SER A 358 3.97 -2.54 -8.07
C SER A 358 3.97 -2.66 -9.58
N ASP A 359 2.84 -2.83 -10.23
CA ASP A 359 2.73 -3.39 -11.56
C ASP A 359 3.20 -4.86 -11.59
N SER A 360 2.75 -5.61 -10.57
CA SER A 360 3.28 -6.94 -10.26
C SER A 360 3.12 -7.92 -11.41
N GLN A 361 4.24 -8.55 -11.76
CA GLN A 361 4.41 -9.56 -12.80
C GLN A 361 4.24 -9.05 -14.26
N ALA A 362 3.94 -7.77 -14.49
CA ALA A 362 4.10 -7.15 -15.79
C ALA A 362 5.47 -6.47 -15.89
N MET A 363 5.69 -5.37 -15.16
CA MET A 363 7.01 -4.69 -15.14
C MET A 363 7.55 -4.49 -13.72
N GLY A 364 6.83 -4.88 -12.67
CA GLY A 364 7.22 -4.65 -11.28
C GLY A 364 7.09 -5.85 -10.36
N ARG A 365 7.32 -5.60 -9.06
CA ARG A 365 7.41 -6.64 -8.03
C ARG A 365 6.61 -6.25 -6.80
N VAL A 366 5.59 -7.04 -6.47
CA VAL A 366 4.72 -6.78 -5.30
C VAL A 366 5.50 -6.70 -3.98
N GLY A 367 6.52 -7.53 -3.81
CA GLY A 367 7.39 -7.55 -2.62
C GLY A 367 8.25 -6.30 -2.43
N GLU A 368 8.29 -5.39 -3.40
CA GLU A 368 9.16 -4.21 -3.37
C GLU A 368 8.39 -2.88 -3.16
N VAL A 369 7.07 -2.89 -3.04
CA VAL A 369 6.28 -1.65 -2.86
C VAL A 369 6.74 -0.86 -1.65
N VAL A 370 6.86 -1.51 -0.51
CA VAL A 370 7.25 -0.86 0.75
C VAL A 370 8.70 -0.38 0.69
N ILE A 371 9.62 -1.27 0.34
CA ILE A 371 11.05 -0.96 0.33
C ILE A 371 11.39 0.18 -0.67
N ARG A 372 10.85 0.16 -1.88
CA ARG A 372 11.10 1.19 -2.90
C ARG A 372 10.53 2.55 -2.50
N THR A 373 9.40 2.56 -1.80
CA THR A 373 8.84 3.79 -1.24
C THR A 373 9.83 4.45 -0.27
N TRP A 374 10.42 3.70 0.64
CA TRP A 374 11.38 4.23 1.63
C TRP A 374 12.75 4.56 1.03
N GLN A 375 13.20 3.81 0.03
CA GLN A 375 14.40 4.16 -0.73
C GLN A 375 14.23 5.49 -1.47
N THR A 376 13.05 5.75 -2.05
CA THR A 376 12.72 7.02 -2.69
C THR A 376 12.72 8.18 -1.67
N ALA A 377 12.09 7.97 -0.50
CA ALA A 377 12.09 8.95 0.58
C ALA A 377 13.52 9.29 1.06
N HIS A 378 14.37 8.28 1.22
CA HIS A 378 15.78 8.45 1.58
C HIS A 378 16.55 9.25 0.52
N LYS A 379 16.42 8.86 -0.76
CA LYS A 379 17.09 9.58 -1.87
C LYS A 379 16.68 11.04 -1.89
N MET A 380 15.39 11.33 -1.76
CA MET A 380 14.90 12.70 -1.74
C MET A 380 15.38 13.48 -0.52
N LYS A 381 15.44 12.87 0.66
CA LYS A 381 16.06 13.49 1.84
C LYS A 381 17.52 13.85 1.59
N THR A 382 18.28 12.93 1.02
CA THR A 382 19.71 13.10 0.78
C THR A 382 20.01 14.19 -0.26
N GLN A 383 19.22 14.23 -1.34
CA GLN A 383 19.47 15.16 -2.44
C GLN A 383 18.78 16.53 -2.29
N ARG A 384 17.64 16.59 -1.58
CA ARG A 384 16.80 17.81 -1.47
C ARG A 384 16.71 18.35 -0.05
N GLY A 385 17.23 17.67 0.96
CA GLY A 385 17.16 18.09 2.36
C GLY A 385 15.80 17.89 3.00
N SER A 386 15.48 18.71 4.01
CA SER A 386 14.23 18.62 4.80
C SER A 386 13.05 19.23 4.05
N LEU A 387 11.87 18.64 4.21
CA LEU A 387 10.61 19.24 3.76
C LEU A 387 10.17 20.38 4.69
N LYS A 388 9.30 21.28 4.20
CA LYS A 388 8.79 22.42 5.00
C LYS A 388 8.10 21.97 6.30
N GLY A 389 7.55 20.76 6.37
CA GLY A 389 6.91 20.20 7.57
C GLY A 389 7.86 19.43 8.49
N ASP A 390 9.11 19.21 8.08
CA ASP A 390 10.14 18.54 8.86
C ASP A 390 10.91 19.53 9.74
N SER A 391 11.71 18.99 10.67
CA SER A 391 12.62 19.79 11.49
C SER A 391 14.06 19.40 11.22
N ALA A 392 15.02 20.13 11.80
CA ALA A 392 16.42 19.72 11.78
C ALA A 392 16.68 18.40 12.53
N ARG A 393 15.73 17.95 13.33
CA ARG A 393 15.83 16.76 14.19
C ARG A 393 15.12 15.54 13.63
N ASN A 394 14.06 15.71 12.83
CA ASN A 394 13.22 14.61 12.36
C ASN A 394 12.65 14.89 10.98
N ASP A 395 12.21 13.80 10.32
CA ASP A 395 11.57 13.76 9.02
C ASP A 395 10.09 13.32 9.15
N ASN A 396 9.44 13.66 10.25
CA ASN A 396 8.10 13.17 10.59
C ASN A 396 7.08 13.46 9.49
N PHE A 397 7.11 14.64 8.89
CA PHE A 397 6.18 14.99 7.83
C PHE A 397 6.45 14.18 6.55
N ARG A 398 7.72 14.04 6.15
CA ARG A 398 8.08 13.18 5.01
C ARG A 398 7.64 11.73 5.27
N VAL A 399 7.86 11.20 6.47
CA VAL A 399 7.45 9.85 6.82
C VAL A 399 5.92 9.69 6.73
N LYS A 400 5.15 10.63 7.26
CA LYS A 400 3.68 10.64 7.13
C LYS A 400 3.21 10.72 5.68
N ARG A 401 3.90 11.49 4.83
CA ARG A 401 3.64 11.59 3.39
C ARG A 401 3.88 10.27 2.68
N TYR A 402 5.01 9.63 2.94
CA TYR A 402 5.39 8.42 2.21
C TYR A 402 4.63 7.18 2.67
N ILE A 403 4.31 7.05 3.96
CA ILE A 403 3.49 5.92 4.41
C ILE A 403 2.08 5.97 3.82
N ALA A 404 1.49 7.14 3.68
CA ALA A 404 0.17 7.29 3.08
C ALA A 404 0.09 6.81 1.62
N LYS A 405 1.21 6.78 0.88
CA LYS A 405 1.25 6.40 -0.54
C LYS A 405 0.92 4.93 -0.79
N TYR A 406 1.20 4.05 0.15
CA TYR A 406 0.91 2.62 0.02
C TYR A 406 -0.03 2.07 1.10
N THR A 407 -0.62 2.97 1.88
CA THR A 407 -1.62 2.60 2.90
C THR A 407 -2.94 3.32 2.67
N LEU A 408 -3.11 4.54 3.17
CA LEU A 408 -4.39 5.25 3.15
C LEU A 408 -4.80 5.76 1.76
N ASN A 409 -3.88 6.30 0.97
CA ASN A 409 -4.24 6.88 -0.33
C ASN A 409 -4.80 5.86 -1.34
N PRO A 410 -4.21 4.66 -1.53
CA PRO A 410 -4.86 3.64 -2.34
C PRO A 410 -6.19 3.17 -1.75
N ALA A 411 -6.34 3.15 -0.42
CA ALA A 411 -7.61 2.82 0.23
C ALA A 411 -8.70 3.86 -0.08
N ILE A 412 -8.38 5.14 -0.03
CA ILE A 412 -9.31 6.23 -0.41
C ILE A 412 -9.65 6.13 -1.90
N THR A 413 -8.63 5.96 -2.75
CA THR A 413 -8.77 5.87 -4.21
C THR A 413 -9.75 4.76 -4.61
N HIS A 414 -9.68 3.61 -3.98
CA HIS A 414 -10.51 2.44 -4.30
C HIS A 414 -11.73 2.26 -3.39
N GLY A 415 -12.04 3.25 -2.53
CA GLY A 415 -13.26 3.26 -1.73
C GLY A 415 -13.31 2.22 -0.61
N ILE A 416 -12.16 1.83 -0.06
CA ILE A 416 -12.02 0.84 1.02
C ILE A 416 -11.44 1.42 2.31
N SER A 417 -11.22 2.73 2.37
CA SER A 417 -10.59 3.40 3.53
C SER A 417 -11.39 3.33 4.83
N HIS A 418 -12.66 2.95 4.75
CA HIS A 418 -13.51 2.76 5.92
C HIS A 418 -13.19 1.46 6.69
N VAL A 419 -12.42 0.54 6.09
CA VAL A 419 -12.07 -0.74 6.73
C VAL A 419 -10.58 -1.02 6.80
N VAL A 420 -9.74 -0.43 5.91
CA VAL A 420 -8.29 -0.65 5.86
C VAL A 420 -7.52 0.64 5.59
N GLY A 421 -6.22 0.61 5.60
CA GLY A 421 -5.33 1.69 5.14
C GLY A 421 -4.77 2.59 6.22
N SER A 422 -5.19 2.46 7.48
CA SER A 422 -4.60 3.22 8.61
C SER A 422 -4.87 2.52 9.94
N ILE A 423 -4.11 2.90 10.96
CA ILE A 423 -4.29 2.44 12.33
C ILE A 423 -5.30 3.36 13.02
N GLU A 424 -6.58 3.02 12.90
CA GLU A 424 -7.69 3.78 13.46
C GLU A 424 -8.75 2.84 14.03
N VAL A 425 -9.43 3.28 15.09
CA VAL A 425 -10.49 2.51 15.75
C VAL A 425 -11.60 2.16 14.76
N GLY A 426 -12.01 0.90 14.76
CA GLY A 426 -13.05 0.34 13.88
C GLY A 426 -12.52 -0.30 12.60
N LYS A 427 -11.30 0.01 12.19
CA LYS A 427 -10.67 -0.62 11.02
C LYS A 427 -10.16 -2.02 11.33
N LEU A 428 -10.02 -2.82 10.29
CA LEU A 428 -9.46 -4.17 10.36
C LEU A 428 -8.04 -4.10 10.93
N ALA A 429 -7.72 -4.99 11.86
CA ALA A 429 -6.40 -5.05 12.48
C ALA A 429 -5.39 -5.78 11.57
N ASP A 430 -5.20 -5.22 10.38
CA ASP A 430 -4.15 -5.58 9.42
C ASP A 430 -2.93 -4.74 9.74
N LEU A 431 -2.01 -5.29 10.52
CA LEU A 431 -0.90 -4.56 11.12
C LEU A 431 0.43 -5.24 10.83
N VAL A 432 1.47 -4.44 10.68
CA VAL A 432 2.84 -4.93 10.45
C VAL A 432 3.76 -4.38 11.53
N LEU A 433 4.45 -5.29 12.22
CA LEU A 433 5.42 -4.96 13.27
C LEU A 433 6.84 -5.10 12.71
N TRP A 434 7.62 -4.06 12.90
CA TRP A 434 8.99 -3.94 12.39
C TRP A 434 9.97 -3.66 13.53
N LYS A 435 11.10 -4.38 13.55
CA LYS A 435 12.27 -3.86 14.28
C LYS A 435 12.78 -2.62 13.55
N PRO A 436 13.10 -1.51 14.23
CA PRO A 436 13.54 -0.29 13.57
C PRO A 436 14.71 -0.48 12.59
N ALA A 437 15.68 -1.35 12.94
CA ALA A 437 16.81 -1.68 12.07
C ALA A 437 16.43 -2.42 10.78
N PHE A 438 15.24 -3.01 10.70
CA PHE A 438 14.70 -3.77 9.54
C PHE A 438 13.42 -3.15 8.99
N PHE A 439 13.13 -1.92 9.38
CA PHE A 439 11.92 -1.21 8.94
C PHE A 439 11.83 -1.17 7.41
N GLY A 440 10.66 -1.54 6.89
CA GLY A 440 10.37 -1.55 5.46
C GLY A 440 11.07 -2.65 4.65
N VAL A 441 11.89 -3.50 5.29
CA VAL A 441 12.61 -4.60 4.61
C VAL A 441 12.14 -5.96 5.09
N LYS A 442 12.16 -6.17 6.40
CA LYS A 442 11.83 -7.47 7.02
C LYS A 442 10.83 -7.29 8.16
N PRO A 443 9.53 -7.52 7.91
CA PRO A 443 8.54 -7.56 8.99
C PRO A 443 8.91 -8.61 10.04
N SER A 444 8.72 -8.30 11.31
CA SER A 444 8.86 -9.29 12.39
C SER A 444 7.58 -10.13 12.53
N LEU A 445 6.43 -9.44 12.52
CA LEU A 445 5.09 -10.05 12.59
C LEU A 445 4.17 -9.33 11.63
N ILE A 446 3.26 -10.07 11.02
CA ILE A 446 2.19 -9.54 10.17
C ILE A 446 0.87 -10.09 10.67
N LEU A 447 -0.04 -9.19 11.03
CA LEU A 447 -1.39 -9.54 11.48
C LEU A 447 -2.38 -9.30 10.35
N LYS A 448 -3.30 -10.26 10.21
CA LYS A 448 -4.51 -10.16 9.38
C LYS A 448 -5.72 -10.25 10.28
N GLY A 449 -6.52 -9.18 10.33
CA GLY A 449 -7.69 -9.14 11.21
C GLY A 449 -7.34 -9.53 12.66
N GLY A 450 -6.19 -9.09 13.17
CA GLY A 450 -5.75 -9.36 14.53
C GLY A 450 -5.09 -10.71 14.78
N MET A 451 -5.12 -11.65 13.82
CA MET A 451 -4.41 -12.92 13.90
C MET A 451 -3.02 -12.83 13.26
N ILE A 452 -2.01 -13.44 13.87
CA ILE A 452 -0.68 -13.52 13.29
C ILE A 452 -0.73 -14.43 12.06
N ALA A 453 -0.59 -13.82 10.88
CA ALA A 453 -0.64 -14.49 9.59
C ALA A 453 0.75 -14.89 9.08
N ALA A 454 1.78 -14.08 9.38
CA ALA A 454 3.15 -14.38 9.01
C ALA A 454 4.13 -13.85 10.07
N ALA A 455 5.27 -14.52 10.19
CA ALA A 455 6.34 -14.12 11.10
C ALA A 455 7.72 -14.52 10.56
N ALA A 456 8.74 -13.75 10.94
CA ALA A 456 10.14 -14.13 10.76
C ALA A 456 10.50 -15.17 11.84
N MET A 457 10.71 -16.42 11.43
CA MET A 457 10.96 -17.55 12.34
C MET A 457 12.11 -18.40 11.83
N GLY A 458 12.81 -19.04 12.75
CA GLY A 458 13.85 -20.04 12.44
C GLY A 458 13.29 -21.44 12.18
N ASP A 459 14.06 -22.44 12.57
CA ASP A 459 13.68 -23.84 12.46
C ASP A 459 12.50 -24.15 13.39
N PRO A 460 11.39 -24.72 12.90
CA PRO A 460 10.24 -25.09 13.73
C PRO A 460 10.54 -26.24 14.71
N ASN A 461 11.63 -26.97 14.53
CA ASN A 461 12.12 -28.00 15.45
C ASN A 461 13.18 -27.45 16.46
N ALA A 462 13.45 -26.14 16.45
CA ALA A 462 14.36 -25.55 17.43
C ALA A 462 13.75 -25.59 18.84
N SER A 463 14.60 -25.73 19.85
CA SER A 463 14.16 -25.76 21.26
C SER A 463 13.60 -24.42 21.77
N ILE A 464 13.88 -23.33 21.06
CA ILE A 464 13.34 -21.99 21.33
C ILE A 464 12.95 -21.31 20.00
N PRO A 465 11.94 -20.43 20.00
CA PRO A 465 11.48 -19.73 18.80
C PRO A 465 12.47 -18.62 18.44
N THR A 466 13.49 -18.91 17.62
CA THR A 466 14.44 -17.93 17.13
C THR A 466 14.13 -17.52 15.70
N PRO A 467 14.46 -16.28 15.27
CA PRO A 467 14.39 -15.88 13.87
C PRO A 467 15.60 -16.32 13.02
N GLN A 468 16.55 -17.09 13.60
CA GLN A 468 17.79 -17.52 12.93
C GLN A 468 17.76 -19.03 12.59
N PRO A 469 18.06 -19.41 11.34
CA PRO A 469 18.13 -18.55 10.16
C PRO A 469 16.77 -17.91 9.88
N VAL A 470 16.78 -16.68 9.35
CA VAL A 470 15.53 -15.95 9.13
C VAL A 470 14.77 -16.56 7.96
N HIS A 471 13.58 -17.08 8.26
CA HIS A 471 12.60 -17.52 7.27
C HIS A 471 11.27 -16.82 7.54
N TYR A 472 10.65 -16.30 6.50
CA TYR A 472 9.25 -15.90 6.59
C TYR A 472 8.37 -17.14 6.55
N ARG A 473 7.56 -17.32 7.58
CA ARG A 473 6.70 -18.50 7.69
C ARG A 473 5.25 -18.08 7.83
N PRO A 474 4.33 -18.75 7.11
CA PRO A 474 2.91 -18.61 7.39
C PRO A 474 2.62 -19.12 8.81
N MET A 475 1.83 -18.33 9.55
CA MET A 475 1.37 -18.64 10.90
C MET A 475 -0.12 -19.01 10.88
N PHE A 476 -0.70 -19.36 12.03
CA PHE A 476 -2.09 -19.83 12.11
C PHE A 476 -3.10 -18.88 11.47
N GLY A 477 -2.84 -17.57 11.47
CA GLY A 477 -3.64 -16.56 10.80
C GLY A 477 -3.64 -16.64 9.26
N ALA A 478 -2.75 -17.45 8.66
CA ALA A 478 -2.71 -17.71 7.21
C ALA A 478 -3.48 -18.96 6.79
N PHE A 479 -4.01 -19.74 7.75
CA PHE A 479 -4.69 -20.99 7.43
C PHE A 479 -6.21 -20.88 7.56
N GLY A 480 -6.94 -21.87 7.03
CA GLY A 480 -8.37 -21.82 6.73
C GLY A 480 -9.30 -21.23 7.77
N GLY A 481 -9.04 -21.46 9.09
CA GLY A 481 -9.85 -20.88 10.17
C GLY A 481 -9.77 -19.35 10.28
N ALA A 482 -8.66 -18.74 9.81
CA ALA A 482 -8.45 -17.30 9.87
C ALA A 482 -8.94 -16.55 8.61
N LEU A 483 -9.48 -17.24 7.63
CA LEU A 483 -10.06 -16.61 6.42
C LEU A 483 -11.20 -15.64 6.76
N VAL A 484 -11.87 -15.86 7.89
CA VAL A 484 -12.90 -14.94 8.40
C VAL A 484 -12.36 -13.55 8.75
N THR A 485 -11.03 -13.40 8.90
CA THR A 485 -10.38 -12.14 9.23
C THR A 485 -9.88 -11.37 8.00
N SER A 486 -9.95 -11.99 6.82
CA SER A 486 -9.64 -11.34 5.54
C SER A 486 -10.93 -11.05 4.77
N LEU A 487 -10.89 -10.03 3.93
CA LEU A 487 -12.03 -9.55 3.17
C LEU A 487 -11.87 -9.85 1.67
N THR A 488 -12.99 -9.99 0.97
CA THR A 488 -13.05 -9.89 -0.47
C THR A 488 -13.87 -8.64 -0.82
N PHE A 489 -13.24 -7.68 -1.49
CA PHE A 489 -13.89 -6.46 -1.92
C PHE A 489 -14.71 -6.70 -3.17
N VAL A 490 -15.91 -6.12 -3.21
CA VAL A 490 -16.84 -6.19 -4.34
C VAL A 490 -17.53 -4.84 -4.51
N SER A 491 -18.28 -4.65 -5.60
CA SER A 491 -19.14 -3.48 -5.75
C SER A 491 -20.37 -3.55 -4.84
N GLN A 492 -21.03 -2.41 -4.60
CA GLN A 492 -22.30 -2.37 -3.88
C GLN A 492 -23.38 -3.19 -4.58
N ALA A 493 -23.41 -3.15 -5.93
CA ALA A 493 -24.36 -3.93 -6.72
C ALA A 493 -24.18 -5.44 -6.57
N ALA A 494 -22.94 -5.89 -6.42
CA ALA A 494 -22.63 -7.31 -6.23
C ALA A 494 -23.14 -7.87 -4.90
N LEU A 495 -23.14 -7.07 -3.83
CA LEU A 495 -23.72 -7.50 -2.54
C LEU A 495 -25.21 -7.83 -2.63
N GLN A 496 -25.92 -7.22 -3.57
CA GLN A 496 -27.35 -7.44 -3.81
C GLN A 496 -27.60 -8.47 -4.93
N ASN A 497 -26.57 -8.95 -5.59
CA ASN A 497 -26.67 -9.91 -6.69
C ASN A 497 -26.85 -11.35 -6.15
N PRO A 498 -27.99 -12.01 -6.41
CA PRO A 498 -28.25 -13.37 -5.93
C PRO A 498 -27.21 -14.40 -6.43
N VAL A 499 -26.62 -14.18 -7.61
CA VAL A 499 -25.59 -15.07 -8.15
C VAL A 499 -24.31 -14.98 -7.31
N VAL A 500 -23.88 -13.77 -6.96
CA VAL A 500 -22.70 -13.56 -6.10
C VAL A 500 -22.94 -14.15 -4.70
N GLN A 501 -24.12 -13.95 -4.13
CA GLN A 501 -24.50 -14.53 -2.84
C GLN A 501 -24.51 -16.07 -2.86
N ALA A 502 -24.85 -16.67 -4.00
CA ALA A 502 -24.90 -18.12 -4.19
C ALA A 502 -23.51 -18.77 -4.43
N LEU A 503 -22.42 -17.99 -4.57
CA LEU A 503 -21.08 -18.53 -4.76
C LEU A 503 -20.54 -19.30 -3.54
N GLY A 504 -21.15 -19.14 -2.38
CA GLY A 504 -20.75 -19.84 -1.15
C GLY A 504 -19.39 -19.38 -0.59
N LEU A 505 -19.07 -18.11 -0.79
CA LEU A 505 -17.80 -17.53 -0.32
C LEU A 505 -17.73 -17.55 1.20
N LYS A 506 -16.57 -17.91 1.73
CA LYS A 506 -16.30 -18.00 3.19
C LYS A 506 -15.84 -16.66 3.75
N LYS A 507 -15.03 -15.92 2.99
CA LYS A 507 -14.62 -14.57 3.35
C LYS A 507 -15.80 -13.62 3.38
N SER A 508 -15.77 -12.67 4.29
CA SER A 508 -16.73 -11.57 4.30
C SER A 508 -16.54 -10.71 3.06
N LEU A 509 -17.66 -10.39 2.41
CA LEU A 509 -17.69 -9.43 1.31
C LEU A 509 -17.82 -8.02 1.87
N GLU A 510 -17.01 -7.10 1.39
CA GLU A 510 -17.08 -5.68 1.76
C GLU A 510 -17.23 -4.83 0.50
N ALA A 511 -18.18 -3.91 0.50
CA ALA A 511 -18.43 -3.08 -0.68
C ALA A 511 -17.45 -1.92 -0.76
N VAL A 512 -16.92 -1.67 -1.97
CA VAL A 512 -16.28 -0.39 -2.27
C VAL A 512 -17.32 0.72 -2.32
N ARG A 513 -16.95 1.95 -1.90
CA ARG A 513 -17.88 3.09 -1.85
C ARG A 513 -17.17 4.43 -1.87
N ASN A 514 -17.87 5.47 -2.27
CA ASN A 514 -17.39 6.86 -2.30
C ASN A 514 -16.18 7.06 -3.22
N THR A 515 -16.09 6.33 -4.33
CA THR A 515 -14.95 6.39 -5.25
C THR A 515 -15.03 7.57 -6.22
N ARG A 516 -16.24 8.10 -6.49
CA ARG A 516 -16.47 9.04 -7.60
C ARG A 516 -16.31 10.52 -7.21
N HIS A 517 -16.40 10.84 -5.93
CA HIS A 517 -16.24 12.21 -5.42
C HIS A 517 -14.83 12.52 -4.92
N VAL A 518 -13.96 11.52 -4.87
CA VAL A 518 -12.56 11.68 -4.48
C VAL A 518 -11.82 12.52 -5.51
N LYS A 519 -11.04 13.50 -5.04
CA LYS A 519 -10.19 14.37 -5.85
C LYS A 519 -8.75 14.31 -5.34
N LYS A 520 -7.84 14.87 -6.09
CA LYS A 520 -6.44 14.96 -5.73
C LYS A 520 -6.21 15.56 -4.34
N GLN A 521 -7.00 16.58 -3.96
CA GLN A 521 -6.92 17.22 -2.65
C GLN A 521 -7.24 16.30 -1.46
N ASP A 522 -7.95 15.19 -1.71
CA ASP A 522 -8.32 14.21 -0.69
C ASP A 522 -7.19 13.19 -0.43
N MET A 523 -6.14 13.22 -1.26
CA MET A 523 -4.95 12.40 -1.08
C MET A 523 -4.11 12.94 0.07
N VAL A 524 -4.12 12.21 1.18
CA VAL A 524 -3.51 12.63 2.44
C VAL A 524 -2.01 12.90 2.26
N HIS A 525 -1.59 14.13 2.56
CA HIS A 525 -0.22 14.66 2.37
C HIS A 525 0.30 14.61 0.91
N ASN A 526 -0.53 14.21 -0.06
CA ASN A 526 -0.14 13.94 -1.44
C ASN A 526 -1.12 14.55 -2.46
N GLY A 527 -1.70 15.68 -2.12
CA GLY A 527 -2.69 16.40 -2.94
C GLY A 527 -2.13 17.60 -3.71
N ALA A 528 -0.80 17.71 -3.87
CA ALA A 528 -0.21 18.85 -4.58
C ALA A 528 -0.59 18.85 -6.08
N LEU A 529 -0.85 20.03 -6.62
CA LEU A 529 -1.31 20.27 -7.99
C LEU A 529 -0.36 21.24 -8.73
N PRO A 530 0.91 20.86 -8.94
CA PRO A 530 1.81 21.71 -9.70
C PRO A 530 1.37 21.80 -11.17
N LYS A 531 1.58 22.95 -11.79
CA LYS A 531 1.49 23.06 -13.25
C LYS A 531 2.71 22.36 -13.85
N ILE A 532 2.49 21.26 -14.55
CA ILE A 532 3.56 20.50 -15.18
C ILE A 532 3.65 20.86 -16.65
N ASP A 533 4.82 21.28 -17.07
CA ASP A 533 5.19 21.53 -18.46
C ASP A 533 6.33 20.57 -18.85
N VAL A 534 6.25 19.97 -20.03
CA VAL A 534 7.27 19.08 -20.59
C VAL A 534 7.73 19.63 -21.94
N ASP A 535 9.01 19.79 -22.09
CA ASP A 535 9.61 20.24 -23.34
C ASP A 535 9.62 19.08 -24.36
N PRO A 536 9.01 19.25 -25.56
CA PRO A 536 8.86 18.14 -26.50
C PRO A 536 10.17 17.74 -27.20
N GLU A 537 11.22 18.59 -27.16
CA GLU A 537 12.50 18.30 -27.78
C GLU A 537 13.52 17.72 -26.80
N THR A 538 13.59 18.29 -25.61
CA THR A 538 14.58 17.92 -24.58
C THR A 538 14.02 17.02 -23.51
N TYR A 539 12.71 16.81 -23.47
CA TYR A 539 11.96 16.08 -22.44
C TYR A 539 12.08 16.66 -21.03
N ALA A 540 12.64 17.86 -20.89
CA ALA A 540 12.80 18.53 -19.61
C ALA A 540 11.44 18.79 -18.95
N VAL A 541 11.26 18.31 -17.72
CA VAL A 541 10.04 18.48 -16.94
C VAL A 541 10.17 19.66 -15.99
N ARG A 542 9.16 20.53 -15.98
CA ARG A 542 9.05 21.66 -15.06
C ARG A 542 7.77 21.56 -14.25
N ALA A 543 7.86 21.94 -12.98
CA ALA A 543 6.70 22.11 -12.11
C ALA A 543 6.66 23.57 -11.64
N ASP A 544 5.55 24.29 -11.92
CA ASP A 544 5.40 25.72 -11.63
C ASP A 544 6.57 26.59 -12.17
N GLY A 545 7.15 26.17 -13.30
CA GLY A 545 8.30 26.81 -13.94
C GLY A 545 9.67 26.35 -13.43
N GLU A 546 9.76 25.65 -12.31
CA GLU A 546 11.01 25.09 -11.78
C GLU A 546 11.38 23.79 -12.51
N LEU A 547 12.62 23.69 -12.98
CA LEU A 547 13.14 22.49 -13.64
C LEU A 547 13.34 21.37 -12.63
N LEU A 548 12.75 20.20 -12.89
CA LEU A 548 12.85 19.03 -12.02
C LEU A 548 14.01 18.12 -12.49
N VAL A 549 15.12 18.21 -11.81
CA VAL A 549 16.32 17.37 -12.07
C VAL A 549 16.83 16.80 -10.77
N CYS A 550 17.12 15.52 -10.76
CA CYS A 550 17.84 14.86 -9.68
C CYS A 550 18.85 13.85 -10.22
N GLU A 551 19.92 13.61 -9.45
CA GLU A 551 20.94 12.66 -9.84
C GLU A 551 20.46 11.21 -9.63
N PRO A 552 20.87 10.28 -10.50
CA PRO A 552 20.61 8.86 -10.25
C PRO A 552 21.37 8.40 -9.00
N ALA A 553 20.75 7.52 -8.23
CA ALA A 553 21.41 6.95 -7.05
C ALA A 553 22.40 5.86 -7.46
N HIS A 554 23.63 5.92 -6.92
CA HIS A 554 24.65 4.89 -7.07
C HIS A 554 24.57 3.82 -5.98
N VAL A 555 24.07 4.20 -4.80
CA VAL A 555 23.93 3.32 -3.63
C VAL A 555 22.55 3.56 -3.02
N LEU A 556 21.86 2.49 -2.74
CA LEU A 556 20.58 2.53 -2.03
C LEU A 556 20.72 1.93 -0.62
N PRO A 557 20.04 2.50 0.39
CA PRO A 557 19.84 1.83 1.66
C PRO A 557 18.89 0.66 1.50
N MET A 558 18.71 -0.14 2.56
CA MET A 558 17.75 -1.24 2.59
C MET A 558 17.99 -2.27 1.47
N ALA A 559 19.26 -2.43 1.11
CA ALA A 559 19.68 -3.22 -0.05
C ALA A 559 20.19 -4.61 0.37
N GLN A 560 20.97 -5.21 -0.48
CA GLN A 560 21.42 -6.60 -0.47
C GLN A 560 21.87 -7.16 0.91
N ARG A 561 22.51 -6.38 1.76
CA ARG A 561 22.96 -6.83 3.10
C ARG A 561 21.83 -7.33 4.01
N TYR A 562 20.61 -6.83 3.82
CA TYR A 562 19.45 -7.27 4.59
C TYR A 562 18.94 -8.65 4.19
N PHE A 563 19.35 -9.15 3.05
CA PHE A 563 18.94 -10.44 2.50
C PHE A 563 19.97 -11.54 2.69
N LEU A 564 21.10 -11.22 3.32
CA LEU A 564 22.17 -12.18 3.62
C LEU A 564 21.98 -12.92 4.94
N PHE A 565 21.08 -12.45 5.83
CA PHE A 565 20.90 -12.98 7.17
C PHE A 565 19.45 -13.27 7.49
#